data_a4e3ad53a1d1311f6222e5a737065790
#
_entry.id   a4e3ad53a1d1311f6222e5a737065790
#
_cell.length_a   1.000
_cell.length_b   1.000
_cell.length_c   1.000
_cell.angle_alpha   90.00
_cell.angle_beta   90.00
_cell.angle_gamma   90.00
#
_symmetry.space_group_name_H-M   'P 1'
#
loop_
_entity.id
_entity.type
_entity.pdbx_description
1 polymer ?
#
loop_
_entity_poly.entity_id
_entity_poly.type
_entity_poly.pdbx_seq_one_letter_code
_entity_poly.pdbx_strand_id
1 'polypeptide(L)'
;MSIPTPHNTAKKGDIAKKVLMPGDPLRAKYIAETYLENPVCFNTVRNMFGYTGTYKGQQVSVMGGGMGMPSMGIYSYELYNFYDVEQIIRIGSAGALQDDVNVMDVVIAMSACTDSNYGSQYKLPGTFAPTAS
;
A
#
# COMPACT_ATOMS: atom_id res chain seq x y z
N MET A 1 11.46 -4.14 -16.35
CA MET A 1 11.66 -2.68 -16.14
C MET A 1 12.86 -2.50 -15.24
N SER A 2 13.61 -1.41 -15.44
CA SER A 2 14.71 -1.06 -14.53
C SER A 2 14.20 -0.12 -13.43
N ILE A 3 14.85 -0.12 -12.27
CA ILE A 3 14.66 0.90 -11.23
C ILE A 3 15.62 2.08 -11.50
N PRO A 4 15.22 3.34 -11.22
CA PRO A 4 13.89 3.73 -10.73
C PRO A 4 12.79 3.52 -11.78
N THR A 5 11.55 3.34 -11.31
CA THR A 5 10.38 3.21 -12.19
C THR A 5 9.80 4.59 -12.55
N PRO A 6 8.88 4.70 -13.53
CA PRO A 6 8.22 5.97 -13.81
C PRO A 6 7.38 6.53 -12.65
N HIS A 7 7.06 5.72 -11.66
CA HIS A 7 6.19 6.09 -10.55
C HIS A 7 6.93 6.14 -9.20
N ASN A 8 8.18 5.66 -9.15
CA ASN A 8 8.93 5.57 -7.91
C ASN A 8 10.43 5.80 -8.16
N THR A 9 10.98 6.83 -7.50
CA THR A 9 12.38 7.22 -7.63
C THR A 9 13.34 6.48 -6.70
N ALA A 10 12.82 5.58 -5.87
CA ALA A 10 13.66 4.80 -4.95
C ALA A 10 14.73 3.99 -5.69
N LYS A 11 15.87 3.84 -5.05
CA LYS A 11 16.95 2.95 -5.46
C LYS A 11 16.76 1.58 -4.79
N LYS A 12 17.53 0.61 -5.23
CA LYS A 12 17.55 -0.70 -4.59
C LYS A 12 18.00 -0.57 -3.13
N GLY A 13 17.19 -1.10 -2.22
CA GLY A 13 17.47 -1.04 -0.78
C GLY A 13 16.90 0.19 -0.06
N ASP A 14 16.35 1.18 -0.77
CA ASP A 14 15.69 2.34 -0.13
C ASP A 14 14.36 1.97 0.53
N ILE A 15 13.69 0.91 0.06
CA ILE A 15 12.38 0.47 0.52
C ILE A 15 12.52 -0.78 1.38
N ALA A 16 11.89 -0.78 2.54
CA ALA A 16 11.87 -1.93 3.45
C ALA A 16 11.02 -3.08 2.88
N LYS A 17 11.27 -4.30 3.34
CA LYS A 17 10.49 -5.48 2.96
C LYS A 17 9.02 -5.44 3.38
N LYS A 18 8.71 -4.63 4.39
CA LYS A 18 7.37 -4.43 4.93
C LYS A 18 6.92 -3.00 4.64
N VAL A 19 5.78 -2.85 3.97
CA VAL A 19 5.25 -1.54 3.57
C VAL A 19 3.84 -1.35 4.07
N LEU A 20 3.60 -0.26 4.77
CA LEU A 20 2.25 0.23 5.08
C LEU A 20 1.77 1.13 3.94
N MET A 21 0.58 0.87 3.40
CA MET A 21 0.05 1.64 2.27
C MET A 21 -1.31 2.28 2.60
N PRO A 22 -1.33 3.51 3.14
CA PRO A 22 -2.54 4.33 3.11
C PRO A 22 -2.86 4.76 1.67
N GLY A 23 -4.13 5.09 1.40
CA GLY A 23 -4.50 5.66 0.10
C GLY A 23 -3.92 7.06 -0.10
N ASP A 24 -4.03 7.88 0.92
CA ASP A 24 -3.61 9.29 0.92
C ASP A 24 -2.08 9.41 1.16
N PRO A 25 -1.34 10.07 0.24
CA PRO A 25 0.10 10.29 0.42
C PRO A 25 0.44 11.22 1.60
N LEU A 26 -0.45 12.15 1.96
CA LEU A 26 -0.24 12.98 3.16
C LEU A 26 -0.41 12.17 4.44
N ARG A 27 -1.26 11.15 4.43
CA ARG A 27 -1.35 10.20 5.54
C ARG A 27 -0.08 9.35 5.64
N ALA A 28 0.52 8.95 4.51
CA ALA A 28 1.81 8.27 4.50
C ALA A 28 2.90 9.15 5.14
N LYS A 29 2.94 10.44 4.77
CA LYS A 29 3.85 11.42 5.37
C LYS A 29 3.62 11.54 6.87
N TYR A 30 2.38 11.75 7.30
CA TYR A 30 2.00 11.85 8.72
C TYR A 30 2.45 10.63 9.53
N ILE A 31 2.20 9.43 9.02
CA ILE A 31 2.59 8.19 9.70
C ILE A 31 4.11 8.11 9.82
N ALA A 32 4.83 8.43 8.75
CA ALA A 32 6.29 8.40 8.76
C ALA A 32 6.88 9.39 9.77
N GLU A 33 6.43 10.65 9.74
CA GLU A 33 6.95 11.71 10.62
C GLU A 33 6.54 11.53 12.08
N THR A 34 5.41 10.85 12.35
CA THR A 34 4.90 10.69 13.72
C THR A 34 5.43 9.42 14.39
N TYR A 35 5.58 8.33 13.64
CA TYR A 35 5.82 7.01 14.24
C TYR A 35 7.16 6.38 13.87
N LEU A 36 7.81 6.81 12.79
CA LEU A 36 9.09 6.23 12.40
C LEU A 36 10.26 7.06 12.96
N GLU A 37 11.26 6.37 13.41
CA GLU A 37 12.55 6.95 13.76
C GLU A 37 13.36 7.20 12.48
N ASN A 38 13.93 8.41 12.34
CA ASN A 38 14.78 8.83 11.22
C ASN A 38 14.15 8.56 9.83
N PRO A 39 12.92 9.00 9.57
CA PRO A 39 12.26 8.75 8.29
C PRO A 39 12.97 9.46 7.13
N VAL A 40 13.30 8.71 6.10
CA VAL A 40 13.89 9.21 4.85
C VAL A 40 12.87 9.11 3.73
N CYS A 41 12.60 10.23 3.05
CA CYS A 41 11.70 10.24 1.90
C CYS A 41 12.43 9.66 0.67
N PHE A 42 11.91 8.57 0.11
CA PHE A 42 12.46 7.95 -1.09
C PHE A 42 11.69 8.27 -2.36
N ASN A 43 10.43 8.72 -2.24
CA ASN A 43 9.61 9.04 -3.41
C ASN A 43 8.74 10.27 -3.21
N THR A 44 8.72 11.12 -4.25
CA THR A 44 7.85 12.30 -4.36
C THR A 44 7.15 12.39 -5.71
N VAL A 45 7.41 11.43 -6.61
CA VAL A 45 6.80 11.39 -7.95
C VAL A 45 5.28 11.35 -7.83
N ARG A 46 4.61 12.20 -8.58
CA ARG A 46 3.14 12.37 -8.57
C ARG A 46 2.57 12.70 -7.20
N ASN A 47 3.38 13.29 -6.31
CA ASN A 47 3.06 13.50 -4.89
C ASN A 47 2.72 12.21 -4.13
N MET A 48 3.05 11.04 -4.68
CA MET A 48 2.87 9.78 -4.01
C MET A 48 4.04 9.54 -3.05
N PHE A 49 3.98 10.22 -1.91
CA PHE A 49 5.05 10.21 -0.92
C PHE A 49 5.30 8.81 -0.36
N GLY A 50 6.60 8.47 -0.30
CA GLY A 50 7.07 7.24 0.30
C GLY A 50 8.26 7.51 1.22
N TYR A 51 8.26 6.88 2.38
CA TYR A 51 9.26 7.05 3.43
C TYR A 51 9.71 5.71 3.97
N THR A 52 10.97 5.61 4.34
CA THR A 52 11.52 4.47 5.08
C THR A 52 12.13 4.97 6.38
N GLY A 53 11.87 4.29 7.46
CA GLY A 53 12.44 4.57 8.77
C GLY A 53 12.42 3.34 9.67
N THR A 54 12.65 3.52 10.95
CA THR A 54 12.66 2.43 11.93
C THR A 54 11.48 2.55 12.89
N TYR A 55 10.84 1.45 13.19
CA TYR A 55 9.82 1.35 14.22
C TYR A 55 10.13 0.17 15.14
N LYS A 56 10.36 0.43 16.43
CA LYS A 56 10.73 -0.58 17.43
C LYS A 56 11.89 -1.48 16.97
N GLY A 57 12.93 -0.87 16.40
CA GLY A 57 14.12 -1.58 15.92
C GLY A 57 13.96 -2.31 14.59
N GLN A 58 12.80 -2.23 13.93
CA GLN A 58 12.57 -2.83 12.61
C GLN A 58 12.42 -1.78 11.53
N GLN A 59 13.05 -2.01 10.39
CA GLN A 59 12.88 -1.14 9.23
C GLN A 59 11.50 -1.35 8.61
N VAL A 60 10.79 -0.23 8.38
CA VAL A 60 9.45 -0.19 7.81
C VAL A 60 9.36 0.94 6.80
N SER A 61 8.67 0.71 5.72
CA SER A 61 8.31 1.78 4.77
C SER A 61 6.84 2.11 4.86
N VAL A 62 6.52 3.37 4.56
CA VAL A 62 5.14 3.85 4.43
C VAL A 62 5.04 4.58 3.10
N MET A 63 4.09 4.22 2.25
CA MET A 63 3.92 4.85 0.93
C MET A 63 2.43 4.98 0.59
N GLY A 64 2.04 6.11 0.00
CA GLY A 64 0.69 6.28 -0.53
C GLY A 64 0.40 5.30 -1.67
N GLY A 65 -0.82 4.77 -1.72
CA GLY A 65 -1.27 3.86 -2.78
C GLY A 65 -2.28 4.47 -3.74
N GLY A 66 -2.79 5.68 -3.42
CA GLY A 66 -3.84 6.34 -4.20
C GLY A 66 -5.22 5.72 -4.00
N MET A 67 -6.13 6.04 -4.91
CA MET A 67 -7.52 5.57 -4.92
C MET A 67 -7.76 4.59 -6.05
N GLY A 68 -8.57 3.58 -5.77
CA GLY A 68 -9.02 2.59 -6.74
C GLY A 68 -8.00 1.48 -7.06
N MET A 69 -8.50 0.41 -7.63
CA MET A 69 -7.71 -0.79 -7.95
C MET A 69 -6.57 -0.51 -8.94
N PRO A 70 -6.72 0.30 -10.01
CA PRO A 70 -5.63 0.55 -10.93
C PRO A 70 -4.44 1.25 -10.28
N SER A 71 -4.67 2.27 -9.44
CA SER A 71 -3.60 2.96 -8.72
C SER A 71 -2.88 2.01 -7.77
N MET A 72 -3.64 1.29 -6.94
CA MET A 72 -3.08 0.31 -6.02
C MET A 72 -2.30 -0.78 -6.76
N GLY A 73 -2.82 -1.23 -7.91
CA GLY A 73 -2.18 -2.23 -8.76
C GLY A 73 -0.82 -1.78 -9.29
N ILE A 74 -0.68 -0.53 -9.73
CA ILE A 74 0.60 0.03 -10.21
C ILE A 74 1.65 -0.02 -9.08
N TYR A 75 1.35 0.60 -7.94
CA TYR A 75 2.33 0.72 -6.86
C TYR A 75 2.66 -0.61 -6.22
N SER A 76 1.68 -1.46 -5.94
CA SER A 76 1.94 -2.78 -5.34
C SER A 76 2.73 -3.70 -6.29
N TYR A 77 2.41 -3.68 -7.58
CA TYR A 77 3.16 -4.42 -8.58
C TYR A 77 4.63 -4.02 -8.62
N GLU A 78 4.91 -2.70 -8.66
CA GLU A 78 6.28 -2.21 -8.67
C GLU A 78 7.04 -2.57 -7.39
N LEU A 79 6.41 -2.41 -6.24
CA LEU A 79 7.01 -2.73 -4.94
C LEU A 79 7.41 -4.20 -4.85
N TYR A 80 6.53 -5.13 -5.23
CA TYR A 80 6.82 -6.56 -5.20
C TYR A 80 7.84 -6.99 -6.25
N ASN A 81 7.76 -6.45 -7.47
CA ASN A 81 8.57 -6.98 -8.57
C ASN A 81 9.92 -6.31 -8.75
N PHE A 82 10.11 -5.08 -8.23
CA PHE A 82 11.33 -4.31 -8.48
C PHE A 82 12.06 -3.85 -7.21
N TYR A 83 11.39 -3.83 -6.07
CA TYR A 83 11.96 -3.29 -4.83
C TYR A 83 12.10 -4.32 -3.70
N ASP A 84 11.99 -5.59 -4.01
CA ASP A 84 12.16 -6.69 -3.05
C ASP A 84 11.20 -6.63 -1.84
N VAL A 85 10.04 -5.99 -2.00
CA VAL A 85 9.01 -5.94 -0.95
C VAL A 85 8.36 -7.31 -0.79
N GLU A 86 8.22 -7.76 0.45
CA GLU A 86 7.64 -9.08 0.78
C GLU A 86 6.21 -8.96 1.31
N GLN A 87 5.89 -7.85 1.99
CA GLN A 87 4.58 -7.66 2.63
C GLN A 87 4.07 -6.24 2.44
N ILE A 88 2.83 -6.11 2.03
CA ILE A 88 2.11 -4.83 1.97
C ILE A 88 0.86 -4.94 2.85
N ILE A 89 0.72 -4.01 3.79
CA ILE A 89 -0.51 -3.84 4.59
C ILE A 89 -1.19 -2.56 4.13
N ARG A 90 -2.36 -2.71 3.50
CA ARG A 90 -3.22 -1.58 3.14
C ARG A 90 -3.94 -1.09 4.38
N ILE A 91 -3.76 0.18 4.71
CA ILE A 91 -4.43 0.83 5.84
C ILE A 91 -5.31 1.97 5.34
N GLY A 92 -6.53 2.04 5.83
CA GLY A 92 -7.48 3.04 5.35
C GLY A 92 -8.73 3.10 6.20
N SER A 93 -9.64 3.95 5.80
CA SER A 93 -11.00 4.05 6.36
C SER A 93 -12.00 3.40 5.41
N ALA A 94 -13.09 2.89 5.96
CA ALA A 94 -14.20 2.31 5.21
C ALA A 94 -15.53 2.71 5.85
N GLY A 95 -16.60 2.73 5.06
CA GLY A 95 -17.96 2.83 5.56
C GLY A 95 -18.46 1.46 6.00
N ALA A 96 -19.18 1.41 7.12
CA ALA A 96 -19.87 0.21 7.57
C ALA A 96 -21.27 0.12 6.96
N LEU A 97 -21.70 -1.10 6.63
CA LEU A 97 -23.07 -1.43 6.22
C LEU A 97 -23.82 -2.19 7.31
N GLN A 98 -23.12 -2.72 8.29
CA GLN A 98 -23.68 -3.48 9.41
C GLN A 98 -23.92 -2.54 10.61
N ASP A 99 -25.04 -2.75 11.29
CA ASP A 99 -25.44 -1.90 12.43
C ASP A 99 -24.60 -2.14 13.69
N ASP A 100 -23.92 -3.27 13.78
CA ASP A 100 -23.06 -3.67 14.90
C ASP A 100 -21.60 -3.19 14.77
N VAL A 101 -21.24 -2.55 13.64
CA VAL A 101 -19.92 -1.95 13.44
C VAL A 101 -19.97 -0.46 13.75
N ASN A 102 -19.23 -0.06 14.78
CA ASN A 102 -19.22 1.33 15.27
C ASN A 102 -18.07 2.14 14.66
N VAL A 103 -18.19 3.47 14.81
CA VAL A 103 -17.09 4.39 14.47
C VAL A 103 -15.89 4.07 15.37
N MET A 104 -14.71 4.03 14.79
CA MET A 104 -13.43 3.66 15.40
C MET A 104 -13.19 2.15 15.57
N ASP A 105 -14.12 1.30 15.17
CA ASP A 105 -13.84 -0.14 15.11
C ASP A 105 -12.77 -0.44 14.06
N VAL A 106 -11.91 -1.40 14.37
CA VAL A 106 -10.85 -1.85 13.44
C VAL A 106 -11.31 -3.14 12.76
N VAL A 107 -11.45 -3.09 11.45
CA VAL A 107 -11.83 -4.26 10.63
C VAL A 107 -10.60 -4.82 9.93
N ILE A 108 -10.28 -6.08 10.18
CA ILE A 108 -9.25 -6.82 9.45
C ILE A 108 -9.96 -7.60 8.34
N ALA A 109 -9.81 -7.14 7.10
CA ALA A 109 -10.47 -7.77 5.97
C ALA A 109 -9.79 -9.07 5.58
N MET A 110 -10.56 -10.16 5.50
CA MET A 110 -10.09 -11.44 4.98
C MET A 110 -10.14 -11.45 3.44
N SER A 111 -11.21 -10.91 2.86
CA SER A 111 -11.41 -10.86 1.40
C SER A 111 -12.21 -9.63 1.02
N ALA A 112 -12.26 -9.34 -0.27
CA ALA A 112 -13.04 -8.23 -0.81
C ALA A 112 -13.89 -8.70 -2.00
N CYS A 113 -15.10 -8.15 -2.13
CA CYS A 113 -15.93 -8.32 -3.30
C CYS A 113 -15.88 -7.06 -4.16
N THR A 114 -16.12 -7.22 -5.46
CA THR A 114 -16.19 -6.11 -6.41
C THR A 114 -17.16 -6.46 -7.55
N ASP A 115 -17.84 -5.46 -8.07
CA ASP A 115 -18.60 -5.50 -9.32
C ASP A 115 -17.78 -5.02 -10.53
N SER A 116 -16.51 -4.68 -10.28
CA SER A 116 -15.58 -4.22 -11.31
C SER A 116 -15.09 -5.35 -12.20
N ASN A 117 -14.86 -5.03 -13.47
CA ASN A 117 -14.24 -5.94 -14.43
C ASN A 117 -12.67 -6.00 -14.30
N TYR A 118 -12.10 -5.44 -13.27
CA TYR A 118 -10.63 -5.41 -13.11
C TYR A 118 -10.02 -6.81 -13.09
N GLY A 119 -10.68 -7.77 -12.45
CA GLY A 119 -10.22 -9.16 -12.35
C GLY A 119 -10.10 -9.89 -13.69
N SER A 120 -10.82 -9.45 -14.74
CA SER A 120 -10.78 -10.09 -16.07
C SER A 120 -9.40 -10.05 -16.72
N GLN A 121 -8.54 -9.11 -16.33
CA GLN A 121 -7.17 -8.99 -16.81
C GLN A 121 -6.31 -10.21 -16.48
N TYR A 122 -6.63 -10.92 -15.41
CA TYR A 122 -5.90 -12.12 -14.99
C TYR A 122 -6.32 -13.37 -15.77
N LYS A 123 -7.38 -13.29 -16.59
CA LYS A 123 -7.88 -14.40 -17.43
C LYS A 123 -8.14 -15.69 -16.65
N LEU A 124 -8.50 -15.56 -15.39
CA LEU A 124 -8.88 -16.71 -14.55
C LEU A 124 -10.33 -17.10 -14.81
N PRO A 125 -10.65 -18.39 -14.81
CA PRO A 125 -12.03 -18.86 -14.99
C PRO A 125 -12.87 -18.57 -13.74
N GLY A 126 -14.12 -18.16 -13.94
CA GLY A 126 -15.09 -17.95 -12.86
C GLY A 126 -15.00 -16.60 -12.20
N THR A 127 -15.70 -16.47 -11.07
CA THR A 127 -15.74 -15.27 -10.23
C THR A 127 -15.12 -15.60 -8.87
N PHE A 128 -14.27 -14.72 -8.36
CA PHE A 128 -13.60 -14.92 -7.08
C PHE A 128 -13.48 -13.60 -6.32
N ALA A 129 -13.46 -13.70 -4.99
CA ALA A 129 -13.15 -12.62 -4.09
C ALA A 129 -11.65 -12.72 -3.72
N PRO A 130 -10.82 -11.69 -4.04
CA PRO A 130 -9.42 -11.68 -3.64
C PRO A 130 -9.30 -11.77 -2.12
N THR A 131 -8.43 -12.65 -1.66
CA THR A 131 -8.22 -12.93 -0.24
C THR A 131 -6.81 -12.48 0.15
N ALA A 132 -6.69 -11.89 1.34
CA ALA A 132 -5.39 -11.56 1.91
C ALA A 132 -4.65 -12.84 2.32
N SER A 133 -3.32 -12.79 2.27
CA SER A 133 -2.44 -13.89 2.71
C SER A 133 -2.26 -13.91 4.23
#